data_5587550befbaaee692238a91d02c74ea
#
_entry.id   5587550befbaaee692238a91d02c74ea
#
_cell.length_a   1.000
_cell.length_b   1.000
_cell.length_c   1.000
_cell.angle_alpha   90.00
_cell.angle_beta   90.00
_cell.angle_gamma   90.00
#
_symmetry.space_group_name_H-M   'P 1'
#
loop_
_entity.id
_entity.type
_entity.pdbx_description
1 polymer ?
#
loop_
_entity_poly.entity_id
_entity_poly.type
_entity_poly.pdbx_seq_one_letter_code
_entity_poly.pdbx_strand_id
1 'polypeptide(L)'
;MRPDVLCDLHELTPFEDDSVDKILSVHVVEHFWRWEVVGILKEWVRVLKPGGVMVLECPNIISACRELLEKEDVATGPGQEGQRTMWVFYGDPAWEDPLMIHRWGYSPQSLGQVMHEAGLVNIRQEPAQFKLREPRDMRIVGEKPQR
;
A
#
# COMPACT_ATOMS: atom_id res chain seq x y z
N MET A 1 -13.13 13.29 9.24
CA MET A 1 -13.69 13.51 7.88
C MET A 1 -14.59 12.33 7.59
N ARG A 2 -15.81 12.53 7.11
CA ARG A 2 -16.66 11.41 6.66
C ARG A 2 -16.35 11.12 5.19
N PRO A 3 -16.25 9.84 4.77
CA PRO A 3 -16.12 9.52 3.36
C PRO A 3 -17.41 9.90 2.60
N ASP A 4 -17.30 10.25 1.34
CA ASP A 4 -18.45 10.52 0.47
C ASP A 4 -19.20 9.21 0.16
N VAL A 5 -18.46 8.11 0.04
CA VAL A 5 -18.99 6.76 -0.16
C VAL A 5 -18.33 5.83 0.87
N LEU A 6 -19.13 5.05 1.59
CA LEU A 6 -18.67 4.00 2.49
C LEU A 6 -18.93 2.64 1.84
N CYS A 7 -17.86 1.87 1.59
CA CYS A 7 -17.96 0.53 1.04
C CYS A 7 -16.83 -0.36 1.56
N ASP A 8 -16.96 -1.66 1.34
CA ASP A 8 -15.88 -2.62 1.56
C ASP A 8 -14.84 -2.48 0.44
N LEU A 9 -13.56 -2.46 0.80
CA LEU A 9 -12.45 -2.38 -0.17
C LEU A 9 -12.26 -3.69 -0.96
N HIS A 10 -12.82 -4.81 -0.49
CA HIS A 10 -12.82 -6.09 -1.21
C HIS A 10 -13.84 -6.09 -2.36
N GLU A 11 -14.93 -5.30 -2.22
CA GLU A 11 -16.01 -5.21 -3.19
C GLU A 11 -16.46 -3.75 -3.32
N LEU A 12 -16.01 -3.07 -4.36
CA LEU A 12 -16.36 -1.67 -4.61
C LEU A 12 -17.75 -1.56 -5.24
N THR A 13 -18.76 -2.19 -4.64
CA THR A 13 -20.13 -2.31 -5.17
C THR A 13 -20.79 -0.99 -5.55
N PRO A 14 -20.54 0.17 -4.89
CA PRO A 14 -21.12 1.44 -5.31
C PRO A 14 -20.55 2.00 -6.63
N PHE A 15 -19.46 1.40 -7.16
CA PHE A 15 -18.80 1.88 -8.36
C PHE A 15 -19.02 0.91 -9.53
N GLU A 16 -19.45 1.45 -10.66
CA GLU A 16 -19.59 0.70 -11.91
C GLU A 16 -18.23 0.37 -12.54
N ASP A 17 -18.21 -0.60 -13.45
CA ASP A 17 -17.04 -0.89 -14.28
C ASP A 17 -16.65 0.37 -15.07
N ASP A 18 -15.34 0.58 -15.22
CA ASP A 18 -14.81 1.67 -16.05
C ASP A 18 -15.33 3.09 -15.65
N SER A 19 -15.60 3.32 -14.36
CA SER A 19 -16.22 4.57 -13.88
C SER A 19 -15.23 5.56 -13.26
N VAL A 20 -14.06 5.09 -12.79
CA VAL A 20 -13.11 5.87 -11.99
C VAL A 20 -11.85 6.19 -12.82
N ASP A 21 -11.41 7.45 -12.83
CA ASP A 21 -10.22 7.87 -13.57
C ASP A 21 -8.92 7.51 -12.84
N LYS A 22 -8.94 7.56 -11.49
CA LYS A 22 -7.75 7.36 -10.66
C LYS A 22 -8.09 6.76 -9.30
N ILE A 23 -7.27 5.83 -8.86
CA ILE A 23 -7.26 5.33 -7.48
C ILE A 23 -5.95 5.76 -6.82
N LEU A 24 -6.05 6.37 -5.64
CA LEU A 24 -4.94 6.65 -4.75
C LEU A 24 -5.19 5.92 -3.43
N SER A 25 -4.31 5.00 -3.11
CA SER A 25 -4.33 4.24 -1.86
C SER A 25 -3.04 4.50 -1.09
N VAL A 26 -3.18 4.99 0.14
CA VAL A 26 -2.05 5.34 1.02
C VAL A 26 -2.21 4.61 2.34
N HIS A 27 -1.23 3.79 2.70
CA HIS A 27 -1.24 2.97 3.92
C HIS A 27 -2.50 2.09 4.04
N VAL A 28 -2.76 1.27 3.02
CA VAL A 28 -3.91 0.35 2.98
C VAL A 28 -3.50 -1.07 2.61
N VAL A 29 -2.69 -1.24 1.55
CA VAL A 29 -2.42 -2.57 0.97
C VAL A 29 -1.66 -3.50 1.90
N GLU A 30 -0.89 -2.97 2.83
CA GLU A 30 -0.17 -3.70 3.88
C GLU A 30 -1.10 -4.35 4.92
N HIS A 31 -2.36 -3.91 5.00
CA HIS A 31 -3.38 -4.45 5.89
C HIS A 31 -4.15 -5.63 5.29
N PHE A 32 -3.95 -5.95 4.02
CA PHE A 32 -4.51 -7.12 3.37
C PHE A 32 -3.58 -8.33 3.48
N TRP A 33 -4.17 -9.54 3.52
CA TRP A 33 -3.39 -10.76 3.44
C TRP A 33 -2.81 -10.97 2.05
N ARG A 34 -1.60 -11.54 1.96
CA ARG A 34 -0.92 -11.76 0.68
C ARG A 34 -1.74 -12.60 -0.31
N TRP A 35 -2.53 -13.53 0.20
CA TRP A 35 -3.37 -14.40 -0.65
C TRP A 35 -4.63 -13.72 -1.20
N GLU A 36 -5.08 -12.62 -0.65
CA GLU A 36 -6.30 -11.92 -1.07
C GLU A 36 -6.01 -10.67 -1.91
N VAL A 37 -4.84 -10.03 -1.73
CA VAL A 37 -4.54 -8.71 -2.29
C VAL A 37 -4.67 -8.64 -3.81
N VAL A 38 -4.29 -9.69 -4.55
CA VAL A 38 -4.45 -9.71 -6.02
C VAL A 38 -5.93 -9.66 -6.41
N GLY A 39 -6.80 -10.38 -5.69
CA GLY A 39 -8.24 -10.32 -5.89
C GLY A 39 -8.82 -8.93 -5.63
N ILE A 40 -8.39 -8.30 -4.53
CA ILE A 40 -8.79 -6.93 -4.17
C ILE A 40 -8.33 -5.94 -5.25
N LEU A 41 -7.08 -6.00 -5.68
CA LEU A 41 -6.58 -5.09 -6.72
C LEU A 41 -7.27 -5.33 -8.07
N LYS A 42 -7.68 -6.56 -8.40
CA LYS A 42 -8.51 -6.83 -9.60
C LYS A 42 -9.85 -6.12 -9.54
N GLU A 43 -10.48 -6.11 -8.37
CA GLU A 43 -11.71 -5.35 -8.15
C GLU A 43 -11.47 -3.84 -8.32
N TRP A 44 -10.36 -3.32 -7.82
CA TRP A 44 -10.01 -1.92 -8.01
C TRP A 44 -9.69 -1.61 -9.50
N VAL A 45 -9.08 -2.54 -10.22
CA VAL A 45 -8.87 -2.42 -11.68
C VAL A 45 -10.20 -2.45 -12.44
N ARG A 46 -11.20 -3.23 -11.99
CA ARG A 46 -12.53 -3.27 -12.59
C ARG A 46 -13.12 -1.86 -12.69
N VAL A 47 -13.12 -1.12 -11.59
CA VAL A 47 -13.72 0.22 -11.53
C VAL A 47 -12.91 1.30 -12.25
N LEU A 48 -11.60 1.12 -12.47
CA LEU A 48 -10.80 2.04 -13.26
C LEU A 48 -11.25 2.05 -14.71
N LYS A 49 -11.30 3.24 -15.32
CA LYS A 49 -11.45 3.38 -16.77
C LYS A 49 -10.25 2.81 -17.51
N PRO A 50 -10.39 2.36 -18.77
CA PRO A 50 -9.23 2.08 -19.64
C PRO A 50 -8.28 3.29 -19.66
N GLY A 51 -6.98 3.06 -19.43
CA GLY A 51 -5.98 4.11 -19.24
C GLY A 51 -6.02 4.79 -17.88
N GLY A 52 -6.95 4.44 -17.01
CA GLY A 52 -7.01 4.94 -15.62
C GLY A 52 -5.81 4.51 -14.80
N VAL A 53 -5.47 5.29 -13.78
CA VAL A 53 -4.21 5.17 -13.02
C VAL A 53 -4.48 4.68 -11.61
N MET A 54 -3.74 3.66 -11.18
CA MET A 54 -3.67 3.22 -9.78
C MET A 54 -2.34 3.64 -9.16
N VAL A 55 -2.42 4.30 -8.02
CA VAL A 55 -1.27 4.73 -7.21
C VAL A 55 -1.38 4.06 -5.85
N LEU A 56 -0.39 3.25 -5.52
CA LEU A 56 -0.24 2.63 -4.20
C LEU A 56 0.97 3.22 -3.50
N GLU A 57 0.76 3.76 -2.30
CA GLU A 57 1.83 4.24 -1.43
C GLU A 57 1.73 3.56 -0.07
N CYS A 58 2.78 2.84 0.33
CA CYS A 58 2.82 2.07 1.55
C CYS A 58 4.25 1.95 2.09
N PRO A 59 4.44 1.44 3.33
CA PRO A 59 5.76 1.25 3.90
C PRO A 59 6.66 0.37 3.02
N ASN A 60 7.92 0.78 2.87
CA ASN A 60 8.93 0.03 2.12
C ASN A 60 9.74 -0.86 3.07
N ILE A 61 9.51 -2.17 2.99
CA ILE A 61 10.21 -3.13 3.84
C ILE A 61 11.74 -3.10 3.63
N ILE A 62 12.21 -2.74 2.44
CA ILE A 62 13.66 -2.63 2.17
C ILE A 62 14.27 -1.46 2.92
N SER A 63 13.56 -0.32 3.01
CA SER A 63 14.00 0.83 3.82
C SER A 63 14.09 0.45 5.30
N ALA A 64 13.09 -0.24 5.82
CA ALA A 64 13.07 -0.70 7.21
C ALA A 64 14.20 -1.71 7.51
N CYS A 65 14.43 -2.68 6.61
CA CYS A 65 15.52 -3.64 6.77
C CYS A 65 16.89 -2.97 6.78
N ARG A 66 17.14 -2.01 5.91
CA ARG A 66 18.42 -1.26 5.89
C ARG A 66 18.63 -0.50 7.20
N GLU A 67 17.63 0.23 7.65
CA GLU A 67 17.73 0.99 8.89
C GLU A 67 17.97 0.07 10.10
N LEU A 68 17.30 -1.08 10.14
CA LEU A 68 17.49 -2.07 11.20
C LEU A 68 18.91 -2.65 11.21
N LEU A 69 19.47 -2.93 10.02
CA LEU A 69 20.85 -3.47 9.91
C LEU A 69 21.93 -2.44 10.19
N GLU A 70 21.66 -1.17 9.89
CA GLU A 70 22.61 -0.06 10.11
C GLU A 70 22.51 0.51 11.53
N LYS A 71 21.35 0.43 12.17
CA LYS A 71 21.03 1.04 13.47
C LYS A 71 20.15 0.09 14.28
N GLU A 72 20.77 -0.84 14.96
CA GLU A 72 20.04 -1.86 15.75
C GLU A 72 19.11 -1.24 16.83
N ASP A 73 19.47 -0.08 17.36
CA ASP A 73 18.72 0.64 18.39
C ASP A 73 17.33 1.12 17.91
N VAL A 74 17.09 1.25 16.60
CA VAL A 74 15.76 1.62 16.07
C VAL A 74 14.67 0.57 16.31
N ALA A 75 15.07 -0.66 16.68
CA ALA A 75 14.14 -1.73 17.06
C ALA A 75 13.89 -1.78 18.57
N THR A 76 14.77 -1.18 19.38
CA THR A 76 14.78 -1.30 20.84
C THR A 76 14.78 0.05 21.54
N GLY A 77 14.77 1.15 20.81
CA GLY A 77 14.76 2.49 21.34
C GLY A 77 13.58 2.78 22.27
N PRO A 78 13.73 3.75 23.19
CA PRO A 78 12.69 4.07 24.17
C PRO A 78 11.44 4.64 23.49
N GLY A 79 10.30 4.19 23.95
CA GLY A 79 8.99 4.65 23.49
C GLY A 79 8.65 4.23 22.05
N GLN A 80 7.45 4.59 21.63
CA GLN A 80 6.95 4.22 20.29
C GLN A 80 7.76 4.86 19.18
N GLU A 81 8.15 6.12 19.33
CA GLU A 81 8.92 6.84 18.31
C GLU A 81 10.29 6.20 18.02
N GLY A 82 10.95 5.62 19.02
CA GLY A 82 12.21 4.89 18.87
C GLY A 82 12.06 3.56 18.13
N GLN A 83 10.83 3.08 17.93
CA GLN A 83 10.55 1.79 17.32
C GLN A 83 9.87 1.89 15.96
N ARG A 84 9.96 3.02 15.28
CA ARG A 84 9.28 3.27 13.98
C ARG A 84 9.60 2.24 12.90
N THR A 85 10.79 1.69 12.94
CA THR A 85 11.18 0.62 11.99
C THR A 85 10.32 -0.62 12.20
N MET A 86 9.98 -0.93 13.45
CA MET A 86 9.09 -2.06 13.77
C MET A 86 7.66 -1.79 13.30
N TRP A 87 7.22 -0.52 13.21
CA TRP A 87 5.90 -0.20 12.67
C TRP A 87 5.74 -0.55 11.19
N VAL A 88 6.84 -0.56 10.43
CA VAL A 88 6.81 -1.02 9.04
C VAL A 88 6.44 -2.49 8.95
N PHE A 89 6.89 -3.31 9.91
CA PHE A 89 6.61 -4.74 9.93
C PHE A 89 5.25 -5.07 10.55
N TYR A 90 4.85 -4.36 11.60
CA TYR A 90 3.74 -4.77 12.44
C TYR A 90 2.59 -3.76 12.53
N GLY A 91 2.76 -2.54 12.04
CA GLY A 91 1.83 -1.43 12.24
C GLY A 91 2.14 -0.62 13.48
N ASP A 92 1.54 0.55 13.59
CA ASP A 92 1.71 1.45 14.73
C ASP A 92 0.89 0.94 15.92
N PRO A 93 1.52 0.54 17.04
CA PRO A 93 0.83 -0.01 18.21
C PRO A 93 -0.08 1.01 18.92
N ALA A 94 0.04 2.31 18.62
CA ALA A 94 -0.82 3.32 19.21
C ALA A 94 -2.30 3.19 18.81
N TRP A 95 -2.59 2.48 17.73
CA TRP A 95 -3.97 2.27 17.27
C TRP A 95 -4.75 1.26 18.12
N GLU A 96 -4.08 0.31 18.79
CA GLU A 96 -4.69 -0.73 19.62
C GLU A 96 -5.83 -1.50 18.91
N ASP A 97 -5.82 -1.52 17.57
CA ASP A 97 -6.85 -2.13 16.73
C ASP A 97 -6.23 -3.25 15.89
N PRO A 98 -6.72 -4.50 16.00
CA PRO A 98 -6.23 -5.62 15.21
C PRO A 98 -6.34 -5.42 13.68
N LEU A 99 -7.21 -4.54 13.21
CA LEU A 99 -7.33 -4.22 11.78
C LEU A 99 -6.16 -3.34 11.29
N MET A 100 -5.45 -2.67 12.22
CA MET A 100 -4.31 -1.82 11.90
C MET A 100 -2.97 -2.57 11.89
N ILE A 101 -2.99 -3.89 12.06
CA ILE A 101 -1.80 -4.73 11.94
C ILE A 101 -1.41 -4.83 10.47
N HIS A 102 -0.12 -4.65 10.18
CA HIS A 102 0.42 -4.96 8.86
C HIS A 102 0.48 -6.49 8.66
N ARG A 103 -0.30 -6.98 7.72
CA ARG A 103 -0.41 -8.41 7.41
C ARG A 103 0.58 -8.87 6.37
N TRP A 104 1.16 -7.92 5.62
CA TRP A 104 2.21 -8.18 4.65
C TRP A 104 3.10 -6.96 4.43
N GLY A 105 4.41 -7.22 4.23
CA GLY A 105 5.39 -6.20 3.88
C GLY A 105 5.77 -6.28 2.40
N TYR A 106 5.84 -5.12 1.75
CA TYR A 106 6.16 -5.01 0.33
C TYR A 106 7.52 -4.34 0.10
N SER A 107 8.24 -4.82 -0.92
CA SER A 107 9.29 -4.08 -1.61
C SER A 107 8.70 -3.42 -2.86
N PRO A 108 9.41 -2.44 -3.48
CA PRO A 108 8.95 -1.88 -4.76
C PRO A 108 8.71 -2.94 -5.83
N GLN A 109 9.59 -3.94 -5.91
CA GLN A 109 9.47 -5.03 -6.87
C GLN A 109 8.26 -5.92 -6.56
N SER A 110 8.08 -6.36 -5.31
CA SER A 110 6.98 -7.27 -4.95
C SER A 110 5.60 -6.60 -5.06
N LEU A 111 5.50 -5.29 -4.75
CA LEU A 111 4.27 -4.55 -4.95
C LEU A 111 3.96 -4.37 -6.45
N GLY A 112 4.97 -4.04 -7.26
CA GLY A 112 4.82 -3.97 -8.72
C GLY A 112 4.37 -5.30 -9.33
N GLN A 113 4.89 -6.42 -8.84
CA GLN A 113 4.47 -7.75 -9.27
C GLN A 113 2.98 -8.01 -8.96
N VAL A 114 2.53 -7.69 -7.75
CA VAL A 114 1.12 -7.84 -7.35
C VAL A 114 0.21 -6.98 -8.22
N MET A 115 0.61 -5.75 -8.53
CA MET A 115 -0.12 -4.86 -9.45
C MET A 115 -0.19 -5.44 -10.86
N HIS A 116 0.89 -6.02 -11.36
CA HIS A 116 0.92 -6.69 -12.66
C HIS A 116 0.00 -7.92 -12.69
N GLU A 117 0.03 -8.76 -11.65
CA GLU A 117 -0.86 -9.92 -11.50
C GLU A 117 -2.34 -9.51 -11.45
N ALA A 118 -2.63 -8.30 -10.97
CA ALA A 118 -3.97 -7.72 -10.98
C ALA A 118 -4.40 -7.15 -12.35
N GLY A 119 -3.50 -7.11 -13.34
CA GLY A 119 -3.80 -6.68 -14.70
C GLY A 119 -3.35 -5.26 -15.04
N LEU A 120 -2.58 -4.59 -14.19
CA LEU A 120 -2.01 -3.28 -14.49
C LEU A 120 -0.76 -3.41 -15.37
N VAL A 121 -0.51 -2.38 -16.16
CA VAL A 121 0.65 -2.24 -17.06
C VAL A 121 1.38 -0.92 -16.77
N ASN A 122 2.48 -0.65 -17.47
CA ASN A 122 3.28 0.57 -17.30
C ASN A 122 3.66 0.84 -15.84
N ILE A 123 3.97 -0.24 -15.11
CA ILE A 123 4.25 -0.17 -13.68
C ILE A 123 5.61 0.49 -13.46
N ARG A 124 5.63 1.49 -12.60
CA ARG A 124 6.82 2.28 -12.30
C ARG A 124 6.84 2.72 -10.84
N GLN A 125 8.03 2.92 -10.32
CA GLN A 125 8.22 3.57 -9.04
C GLN A 125 8.33 5.09 -9.23
N GLU A 126 7.65 5.84 -8.38
CA GLU A 126 7.75 7.29 -8.28
C GLU A 126 8.22 7.68 -6.87
N PRO A 127 8.70 8.91 -6.65
CA PRO A 127 9.01 9.38 -5.30
C PRO A 127 7.77 9.34 -4.40
N ALA A 128 7.94 8.83 -3.17
CA ALA A 128 6.90 8.88 -2.15
C ALA A 128 6.48 10.32 -1.85
N GLN A 129 5.21 10.53 -1.54
CA GLN A 129 4.65 11.88 -1.32
C GLN A 129 4.17 12.10 0.11
N PHE A 130 3.92 11.03 0.88
CA PHE A 130 3.33 11.15 2.21
C PHE A 130 4.36 10.97 3.32
N LYS A 131 4.93 9.79 3.52
CA LYS A 131 5.89 9.55 4.59
C LYS A 131 7.33 9.61 4.06
N LEU A 132 7.99 10.74 4.25
CA LEU A 132 9.31 11.03 3.66
C LEU A 132 10.50 10.78 4.59
N ARG A 133 10.25 10.52 5.89
CA ARG A 133 11.29 10.17 6.87
C ARG A 133 11.60 8.68 6.81
N GLU A 134 12.82 8.31 7.19
CA GLU A 134 13.16 6.89 7.36
C GLU A 134 12.37 6.25 8.53
N PRO A 135 11.98 4.97 8.42
CA PRO A 135 11.97 4.21 7.19
C PRO A 135 10.93 4.78 6.20
N ARG A 136 11.38 4.96 4.95
CA ARG A 136 10.55 5.64 3.92
C ARG A 136 9.45 4.76 3.39
N ASP A 137 8.38 5.41 2.95
CA ASP A 137 7.39 4.80 2.09
C ASP A 137 7.93 4.61 0.67
N MET A 138 7.25 3.79 -0.09
CA MET A 138 7.39 3.67 -1.53
C MET A 138 6.08 4.01 -2.21
N ARG A 139 6.18 4.48 -3.45
CA ARG A 139 5.06 4.81 -4.32
C ARG A 139 5.20 4.06 -5.63
N ILE A 140 4.23 3.21 -5.94
CA ILE A 140 4.18 2.44 -7.19
C ILE A 140 2.93 2.85 -7.95
N VAL A 141 3.11 3.10 -9.23
CA VAL A 141 2.06 3.56 -10.14
C VAL A 141 1.90 2.55 -11.25
N GLY A 142 0.67 2.22 -11.59
CA GLY A 142 0.33 1.37 -12.72
C GLY A 142 -0.90 1.89 -13.44
N GLU A 143 -1.14 1.43 -14.65
CA GLU A 143 -2.21 1.87 -15.53
C GLU A 143 -3.08 0.70 -15.95
N LYS A 144 -4.41 0.89 -15.98
CA LYS A 144 -5.29 -0.09 -16.61
C LYS A 144 -5.03 -0.06 -18.14
N PRO A 145 -4.85 -1.22 -18.80
CA PRO A 145 -4.65 -1.25 -20.24
C PRO A 145 -5.70 -0.48 -21.01
N GLN A 146 -5.31 0.17 -22.10
CA GLN A 146 -6.25 0.66 -23.11
C GLN A 146 -6.92 -0.56 -23.77
N ARG A 147 -8.19 -0.45 -24.07
CA ARG A 147 -8.93 -1.50 -24.80
C ARG A 147 -8.40 -1.62 -26.23
#